data_6e56cbfcae3f0246cae9764232cf9c5e
#
_entry.id   6e56cbfcae3f0246cae9764232cf9c5e
#
_cell.length_a   1.000
_cell.length_b   1.000
_cell.length_c   1.000
_cell.angle_alpha   90.00
_cell.angle_beta   90.00
_cell.angle_gamma   90.00
#
_symmetry.space_group_name_H-M   'P 1'
#
loop_
_entity.id
_entity.type
_entity.pdbx_description
1 polymer ?
#
loop_
_entity_poly.entity_id
_entity_poly.type
_entity_poly.pdbx_seq_one_letter_code
_entity_poly.pdbx_strand_id
1 'polypeptide(L)'
;MASLKMFLGVLFVGIFIAGGSNALEVGSNELINNAKDYDKKEIAYSGEVIGDIMKRGENCWINISDGDNAIGVWAEESLVKNIKYKGSYKYTGDEVKVTGIFNKACPEHGGDLDIHAQKIEIIRKGYINKRPVNVYFILIAGILLVIAIVMNIITFRKKL
;
A
#
# COMPACT_ATOMS: atom_id res chain seq x y z
N MET A 1 -1.76 47.93 -62.83
CA MET A 1 -2.49 47.94 -61.53
C MET A 1 -2.67 46.51 -61.06
N ALA A 2 -1.80 46.04 -60.24
CA ALA A 2 -1.81 44.66 -59.72
C ALA A 2 -2.48 44.63 -58.31
N SER A 3 -3.59 43.90 -58.20
CA SER A 3 -4.34 43.76 -56.96
C SER A 3 -3.67 42.67 -56.06
N LEU A 4 -3.12 43.08 -54.95
CA LEU A 4 -2.51 42.23 -53.91
C LEU A 4 -3.64 41.65 -53.04
N LYS A 5 -4.00 40.38 -53.26
CA LYS A 5 -4.91 39.65 -52.37
C LYS A 5 -4.12 39.11 -51.16
N MET A 6 -4.32 39.76 -50.02
CA MET A 6 -3.78 39.33 -48.73
C MET A 6 -4.55 38.10 -48.21
N PHE A 7 -3.92 36.92 -48.22
CA PHE A 7 -4.42 35.71 -47.59
C PHE A 7 -4.17 35.77 -46.08
N LEU A 8 -5.22 36.03 -45.32
CA LEU A 8 -5.16 35.98 -43.83
C LEU A 8 -5.36 34.51 -43.41
N GLY A 9 -4.23 33.83 -43.19
CA GLY A 9 -4.22 32.47 -42.62
C GLY A 9 -4.55 32.51 -41.13
N VAL A 10 -5.75 32.06 -40.77
CA VAL A 10 -6.14 31.85 -39.36
C VAL A 10 -5.44 30.57 -38.85
N LEU A 11 -4.39 30.73 -38.03
CA LEU A 11 -3.76 29.63 -37.33
C LEU A 11 -4.66 29.15 -36.18
N PHE A 12 -5.37 28.04 -36.38
CA PHE A 12 -6.16 27.39 -35.33
C PHE A 12 -5.22 26.65 -34.41
N VAL A 13 -4.79 27.28 -33.33
CA VAL A 13 -4.06 26.60 -32.23
C VAL A 13 -5.08 25.79 -31.43
N GLY A 14 -5.18 24.49 -31.75
CA GLY A 14 -5.96 23.55 -30.95
C GLY A 14 -5.36 23.39 -29.57
N ILE A 15 -5.96 23.99 -28.55
CA ILE A 15 -5.61 23.71 -27.14
C ILE A 15 -6.13 22.31 -26.86
N PHE A 16 -5.23 21.32 -26.88
CA PHE A 16 -5.50 19.99 -26.33
C PHE A 16 -5.55 20.12 -24.80
N ILE A 17 -6.73 20.29 -24.25
CA ILE A 17 -6.95 20.11 -22.80
C ILE A 17 -6.86 18.61 -22.58
N ALA A 18 -5.69 18.12 -22.12
CA ALA A 18 -5.56 16.79 -21.55
C ALA A 18 -6.43 16.76 -20.29
N GLY A 19 -7.67 16.29 -20.43
CA GLY A 19 -8.55 16.01 -19.30
C GLY A 19 -7.95 14.86 -18.50
N GLY A 20 -7.19 15.18 -17.45
CA GLY A 20 -6.84 14.20 -16.42
C GLY A 20 -8.15 13.79 -15.74
N SER A 21 -8.61 12.57 -15.95
CA SER A 21 -9.67 11.99 -15.14
C SER A 21 -9.12 11.91 -13.71
N ASN A 22 -9.62 12.78 -12.83
CA ASN A 22 -9.35 12.67 -11.42
C ASN A 22 -10.18 11.50 -10.89
N ALA A 23 -9.57 10.31 -10.78
CA ALA A 23 -10.19 9.18 -10.09
C ALA A 23 -10.61 9.61 -8.68
N LEU A 24 -11.81 9.24 -8.27
CA LEU A 24 -12.34 9.56 -6.95
C LEU A 24 -11.48 8.89 -5.87
N GLU A 25 -10.91 9.67 -4.96
CA GLU A 25 -10.14 9.14 -3.83
C GLU A 25 -11.10 8.61 -2.76
N VAL A 26 -10.92 7.34 -2.38
CA VAL A 26 -11.85 6.61 -1.51
C VAL A 26 -11.03 5.83 -0.46
N GLY A 27 -11.42 5.92 0.81
CA GLY A 27 -10.80 5.17 1.91
C GLY A 27 -11.30 3.73 2.01
N SER A 28 -10.54 2.88 2.71
CA SER A 28 -10.85 1.46 2.85
C SER A 28 -12.19 1.20 3.53
N ASN A 29 -12.55 1.98 4.53
CA ASN A 29 -13.84 1.86 5.21
C ASN A 29 -15.03 2.05 4.26
N GLU A 30 -14.92 3.03 3.36
CA GLU A 30 -15.96 3.32 2.37
C GLU A 30 -16.00 2.19 1.31
N LEU A 31 -14.85 1.75 0.82
CA LEU A 31 -14.75 0.64 -0.13
C LEU A 31 -15.33 -0.67 0.41
N ILE A 32 -15.19 -0.94 1.72
CA ILE A 32 -15.70 -2.15 2.35
C ILE A 32 -17.21 -2.03 2.63
N ASN A 33 -17.63 -0.94 3.26
CA ASN A 33 -19.01 -0.80 3.73
C ASN A 33 -20.00 -0.52 2.58
N ASN A 34 -19.56 0.22 1.56
CA ASN A 34 -20.36 0.62 0.41
C ASN A 34 -19.83 0.01 -0.91
N ALA A 35 -19.24 -1.18 -0.85
CA ALA A 35 -18.54 -1.83 -1.95
C ALA A 35 -19.36 -1.90 -3.25
N LYS A 36 -20.69 -1.99 -3.16
CA LYS A 36 -21.58 -2.05 -4.33
C LYS A 36 -21.56 -0.75 -5.14
N ASP A 37 -21.33 0.39 -4.47
CA ASP A 37 -21.37 1.71 -5.11
C ASP A 37 -20.09 1.98 -5.91
N TYR A 38 -19.01 1.26 -5.59
CA TYR A 38 -17.70 1.39 -6.24
C TYR A 38 -17.35 0.23 -7.17
N ASP A 39 -18.16 -0.83 -7.19
CA ASP A 39 -17.89 -2.04 -7.99
C ASP A 39 -17.72 -1.71 -9.48
N LYS A 40 -16.58 -2.17 -10.04
CA LYS A 40 -16.17 -1.92 -11.44
C LYS A 40 -15.94 -0.45 -11.80
N LYS A 41 -15.78 0.42 -10.79
CA LYS A 41 -15.45 1.83 -11.04
C LYS A 41 -13.95 2.06 -10.87
N GLU A 42 -13.45 3.05 -11.60
CA GLU A 42 -12.11 3.58 -11.40
C GLU A 42 -12.09 4.45 -10.15
N ILE A 43 -11.20 4.09 -9.22
CA ILE A 43 -10.98 4.80 -7.95
C ILE A 43 -9.51 5.10 -7.74
N ALA A 44 -9.23 6.03 -6.83
CA ALA A 44 -7.92 6.24 -6.26
C ALA A 44 -7.94 5.82 -4.79
N TYR A 45 -6.93 5.05 -4.36
CA TYR A 45 -6.76 4.59 -3.00
C TYR A 45 -5.34 4.85 -2.54
N SER A 46 -5.17 5.43 -1.36
CA SER A 46 -3.85 5.79 -0.82
C SER A 46 -3.57 5.06 0.48
N GLY A 47 -2.32 4.61 0.68
CA GLY A 47 -1.92 3.96 1.92
C GLY A 47 -0.50 3.43 1.90
N GLU A 48 -0.08 2.85 3.01
CA GLU A 48 1.21 2.20 3.21
C GLU A 48 1.21 0.81 2.59
N VAL A 49 2.23 0.50 1.79
CA VAL A 49 2.47 -0.87 1.32
C VAL A 49 2.93 -1.71 2.50
N ILE A 50 2.17 -2.75 2.85
CA ILE A 50 2.44 -3.63 3.97
C ILE A 50 2.67 -5.08 3.53
N GLY A 51 3.43 -5.84 4.31
CA GLY A 51 3.75 -7.23 4.02
C GLY A 51 4.64 -7.42 2.79
N ASP A 52 4.52 -8.55 2.13
CA ASP A 52 5.35 -8.90 0.99
C ASP A 52 4.67 -8.62 -0.35
N ILE A 53 5.49 -8.30 -1.36
CA ILE A 53 5.05 -8.24 -2.76
C ILE A 53 5.09 -9.68 -3.30
N MET A 54 3.92 -10.25 -3.54
CA MET A 54 3.79 -11.64 -3.97
C MET A 54 3.69 -11.71 -5.50
N LYS A 55 4.76 -12.16 -6.14
CA LYS A 55 4.81 -12.32 -7.60
C LYS A 55 3.92 -13.47 -8.06
N ARG A 56 3.14 -13.23 -9.13
CA ARG A 56 2.25 -14.19 -9.80
C ARG A 56 2.34 -14.01 -11.31
N GLY A 57 3.29 -14.72 -11.94
CA GLY A 57 3.58 -14.53 -13.37
C GLY A 57 4.13 -13.14 -13.66
N GLU A 58 3.48 -12.39 -14.54
CA GLU A 58 3.82 -11.01 -14.90
C GLU A 58 3.22 -9.96 -13.95
N ASN A 59 2.37 -10.40 -13.03
CA ASN A 59 1.69 -9.56 -12.07
C ASN A 59 2.17 -9.82 -10.64
N CYS A 60 1.79 -8.91 -9.75
CA CYS A 60 2.07 -8.97 -8.34
C CYS A 60 0.80 -8.70 -7.53
N TRP A 61 0.69 -9.36 -6.39
CA TRP A 61 -0.25 -9.01 -5.34
C TRP A 61 0.47 -8.23 -4.28
N ILE A 62 -0.06 -7.06 -3.91
CA ILE A 62 0.41 -6.23 -2.80
C ILE A 62 -0.75 -5.87 -1.88
N ASN A 63 -0.47 -5.63 -0.61
CA ASN A 63 -1.46 -5.14 0.34
C ASN A 63 -1.14 -3.70 0.69
N ILE A 64 -2.14 -2.84 0.68
CA ILE A 64 -2.02 -1.42 1.00
C ILE A 64 -2.98 -1.09 2.12
N SER A 65 -2.48 -0.46 3.18
CA SER A 65 -3.26 -0.06 4.34
C SER A 65 -3.30 1.46 4.48
N ASP A 66 -4.49 2.02 4.63
CA ASP A 66 -4.70 3.43 4.97
C ASP A 66 -4.67 3.69 6.48
N GLY A 67 -4.41 2.65 7.29
CA GLY A 67 -4.40 2.71 8.74
C GLY A 67 -5.65 2.09 9.37
N ASP A 68 -6.78 2.09 8.67
CA ASP A 68 -8.03 1.48 9.13
C ASP A 68 -8.10 0.01 8.69
N ASN A 69 -7.94 -0.24 7.40
CA ASN A 69 -7.95 -1.58 6.83
C ASN A 69 -6.83 -1.75 5.81
N ALA A 70 -6.71 -2.96 5.27
CA ALA A 70 -5.82 -3.29 4.17
C ALA A 70 -6.63 -3.80 2.98
N ILE A 71 -6.34 -3.25 1.80
CA ILE A 71 -6.95 -3.66 0.54
C ILE A 71 -5.88 -4.36 -0.32
N GLY A 72 -6.26 -5.50 -0.90
CA GLY A 72 -5.45 -6.20 -1.88
C GLY A 72 -5.42 -5.46 -3.21
N VAL A 73 -4.24 -5.35 -3.79
CA VAL A 73 -4.04 -4.70 -5.08
C VAL A 73 -3.33 -5.64 -6.03
N TRP A 74 -3.95 -5.90 -7.16
CA TRP A 74 -3.39 -6.65 -8.27
C TRP A 74 -2.78 -5.68 -9.28
N ALA A 75 -1.49 -5.83 -9.58
CA ALA A 75 -0.74 -4.90 -10.38
C ALA A 75 0.29 -5.60 -11.26
N GLU A 76 0.58 -5.07 -12.46
CA GLU A 76 1.75 -5.47 -13.23
C GLU A 76 3.04 -5.27 -12.42
N GLU A 77 4.03 -6.15 -12.59
CA GLU A 77 5.34 -6.05 -11.94
C GLU A 77 6.03 -4.71 -12.22
N SER A 78 5.81 -4.16 -13.41
CA SER A 78 6.34 -2.85 -13.83
C SER A 78 5.92 -1.70 -12.92
N LEU A 79 4.69 -1.74 -12.37
CA LEU A 79 4.12 -0.70 -11.51
C LEU A 79 4.67 -0.76 -10.08
N VAL A 80 5.07 -1.94 -9.60
CA VAL A 80 5.54 -2.14 -8.22
C VAL A 80 7.05 -2.11 -8.06
N LYS A 81 7.83 -2.13 -9.16
CA LYS A 81 9.30 -2.20 -9.17
C LYS A 81 10.02 -1.11 -8.37
N ASN A 82 9.40 0.05 -8.21
CA ASN A 82 9.97 1.19 -7.50
C ASN A 82 9.65 1.19 -5.99
N ILE A 83 8.76 0.30 -5.54
CA ILE A 83 8.43 0.11 -4.12
C ILE A 83 9.62 -0.55 -3.44
N LYS A 84 10.24 0.16 -2.50
CA LYS A 84 11.45 -0.29 -1.82
C LYS A 84 11.18 -0.78 -0.40
N TYR A 85 10.40 -0.02 0.35
CA TYR A 85 10.09 -0.34 1.73
C TYR A 85 8.68 -0.90 1.84
N LYS A 86 8.57 -2.03 2.53
CA LYS A 86 7.30 -2.71 2.83
C LYS A 86 7.11 -2.67 4.33
N GLY A 87 5.95 -2.22 4.77
CA GLY A 87 5.59 -2.09 6.18
C GLY A 87 5.72 -3.41 6.91
N SER A 88 6.49 -3.39 7.97
CA SER A 88 6.80 -4.54 8.80
C SER A 88 7.30 -4.09 10.17
N TYR A 89 7.67 -5.03 11.04
CA TYR A 89 8.27 -4.70 12.34
C TYR A 89 9.50 -3.77 12.23
N LYS A 90 10.32 -3.93 11.16
CA LYS A 90 11.57 -3.18 10.97
C LYS A 90 11.42 -1.96 10.09
N TYR A 91 10.37 -1.87 9.29
CA TYR A 91 10.22 -0.85 8.27
C TYR A 91 8.85 -0.21 8.33
N THR A 92 8.79 1.10 8.17
CA THR A 92 7.60 1.78 7.66
C THR A 92 7.64 1.65 6.15
N GLY A 93 6.56 1.20 5.53
CA GLY A 93 6.47 0.99 4.10
C GLY A 93 6.43 2.28 3.30
N ASP A 94 6.63 2.15 1.99
CA ASP A 94 6.36 3.25 1.06
C ASP A 94 4.86 3.54 1.06
N GLU A 95 4.48 4.81 1.17
CA GLU A 95 3.10 5.24 1.01
C GLU A 95 2.85 5.50 -0.48
N VAL A 96 1.81 4.88 -1.00
CA VAL A 96 1.49 4.93 -2.42
C VAL A 96 0.06 5.39 -2.65
N LYS A 97 -0.17 5.98 -3.83
CA LYS A 97 -1.49 6.23 -4.39
C LYS A 97 -1.69 5.28 -5.57
N VAL A 98 -2.70 4.45 -5.47
CA VAL A 98 -3.11 3.53 -6.51
C VAL A 98 -4.33 4.09 -7.24
N THR A 99 -4.28 4.12 -8.56
CA THR A 99 -5.47 4.35 -9.41
C THR A 99 -5.76 3.06 -10.15
N GLY A 100 -7.01 2.61 -10.11
CA GLY A 100 -7.39 1.36 -10.75
C GLY A 100 -8.86 1.02 -10.59
N ILE A 101 -9.23 -0.15 -11.09
CA ILE A 101 -10.61 -0.64 -11.06
C ILE A 101 -10.84 -1.41 -9.76
N PHE A 102 -11.81 -0.97 -8.99
CA PHE A 102 -12.23 -1.66 -7.78
C PHE A 102 -13.19 -2.80 -8.10
N ASN A 103 -12.99 -3.95 -7.46
CA ASN A 103 -13.85 -5.12 -7.53
C ASN A 103 -14.29 -5.49 -6.13
N LYS A 104 -15.58 -5.47 -5.86
CA LYS A 104 -16.13 -5.94 -4.57
C LYS A 104 -16.02 -7.46 -4.38
N ALA A 105 -15.96 -8.20 -5.49
CA ALA A 105 -15.83 -9.66 -5.53
C ALA A 105 -15.19 -10.02 -6.87
N CYS A 106 -13.87 -10.11 -6.91
CA CYS A 106 -13.11 -10.37 -8.13
C CYS A 106 -13.21 -11.83 -8.54
N PRO A 107 -13.74 -12.16 -9.72
CA PRO A 107 -13.83 -13.56 -10.16
C PRO A 107 -12.47 -14.21 -10.43
N GLU A 108 -11.45 -13.40 -10.76
CA GLU A 108 -10.09 -13.86 -11.02
C GLU A 108 -9.33 -14.22 -9.73
N HIS A 109 -9.78 -13.65 -8.60
CA HIS A 109 -9.13 -13.80 -7.29
C HIS A 109 -10.07 -14.47 -6.26
N GLY A 110 -10.92 -15.40 -6.71
CA GLY A 110 -11.72 -16.22 -5.81
C GLY A 110 -12.90 -15.50 -5.13
N GLY A 111 -13.26 -14.33 -5.60
CA GLY A 111 -14.32 -13.50 -5.00
C GLY A 111 -13.81 -12.50 -3.98
N ASP A 112 -12.50 -12.32 -3.85
CA ASP A 112 -11.91 -11.34 -2.95
C ASP A 112 -12.20 -9.90 -3.41
N LEU A 113 -12.24 -8.99 -2.45
CA LEU A 113 -12.31 -7.56 -2.69
C LEU A 113 -10.90 -7.07 -3.03
N ASP A 114 -10.75 -6.46 -4.21
CA ASP A 114 -9.45 -6.02 -4.69
C ASP A 114 -9.51 -4.76 -5.56
N ILE A 115 -8.33 -4.23 -5.88
CA ILE A 115 -8.14 -3.16 -6.86
C ILE A 115 -7.20 -3.68 -7.95
N HIS A 116 -7.63 -3.67 -9.22
CA HIS A 116 -6.75 -3.89 -10.36
C HIS A 116 -6.09 -2.57 -10.73
N ALA A 117 -4.82 -2.44 -10.35
CA ALA A 117 -4.08 -1.20 -10.52
C ALA A 117 -3.75 -0.91 -11.99
N GLN A 118 -4.01 0.30 -12.40
CA GLN A 118 -3.58 0.87 -13.68
C GLN A 118 -2.38 1.80 -13.49
N LYS A 119 -2.27 2.42 -12.30
CA LYS A 119 -1.19 3.34 -11.95
C LYS A 119 -0.87 3.22 -10.46
N ILE A 120 0.43 3.28 -10.13
CA ILE A 120 0.91 3.36 -8.75
C ILE A 120 1.94 4.48 -8.66
N GLU A 121 1.71 5.42 -7.76
CA GLU A 121 2.58 6.56 -7.50
C GLU A 121 3.07 6.51 -6.06
N ILE A 122 4.38 6.63 -5.83
CA ILE A 122 4.93 6.72 -4.47
C ILE A 122 4.74 8.16 -3.98
N ILE A 123 3.90 8.35 -2.96
CA ILE A 123 3.62 9.65 -2.34
C ILE A 123 4.72 9.98 -1.34
N ARG A 124 5.11 8.99 -0.53
CA ARG A 124 6.13 9.12 0.50
C ARG A 124 6.95 7.84 0.60
N LYS A 125 8.28 7.99 0.66
CA LYS A 125 9.17 6.84 0.86
C LYS A 125 9.15 6.38 2.31
N GLY A 126 9.09 5.07 2.48
CA GLY A 126 9.25 4.42 3.75
C GLY A 126 10.69 4.52 4.30
N TYR A 127 10.88 4.04 5.51
CA TYR A 127 12.14 4.11 6.22
C TYR A 127 12.31 2.96 7.23
N ILE A 128 13.54 2.82 7.74
CA ILE A 128 13.88 1.83 8.76
C ILE A 128 13.42 2.32 10.13
N ASN A 129 12.58 1.55 10.81
CA ASN A 129 12.16 1.81 12.18
C ASN A 129 13.29 1.46 13.17
N LYS A 130 14.00 2.46 13.65
CA LYS A 130 14.96 2.27 14.74
C LYS A 130 14.18 2.18 16.05
N ARG A 131 13.82 0.98 16.48
CA ARG A 131 13.21 0.77 17.80
C ARG A 131 14.32 0.56 18.83
N PRO A 132 14.49 1.47 19.79
CA PRO A 132 15.47 1.26 20.85
C PRO A 132 15.03 0.06 21.69
N VAL A 133 15.98 -0.84 21.94
CA VAL A 133 15.76 -1.95 22.88
C VAL A 133 15.60 -1.37 24.28
N ASN A 134 14.47 -1.63 24.92
CA ASN A 134 14.26 -1.17 26.29
C ASN A 134 15.06 -2.06 27.27
N VAL A 135 16.20 -1.53 27.73
CA VAL A 135 17.12 -2.23 28.63
C VAL A 135 16.44 -2.69 29.92
N TYR A 136 15.42 -1.97 30.41
CA TYR A 136 14.70 -2.36 31.62
C TYR A 136 14.00 -3.71 31.48
N PHE A 137 13.43 -4.03 30.30
CA PHE A 137 12.83 -5.35 30.09
C PHE A 137 13.88 -6.46 30.09
N ILE A 138 15.07 -6.21 29.60
CA ILE A 138 16.19 -7.19 29.66
C ILE A 138 16.58 -7.43 31.09
N LEU A 139 16.72 -6.38 31.92
CA LEU A 139 17.05 -6.49 33.35
C LEU A 139 15.97 -7.25 34.11
N ILE A 140 14.70 -6.93 33.90
CA ILE A 140 13.58 -7.63 34.55
C ILE A 140 13.58 -9.11 34.16
N ALA A 141 13.75 -9.42 32.88
CA ALA A 141 13.82 -10.81 32.41
C ALA A 141 14.98 -11.57 33.05
N GLY A 142 16.14 -10.92 33.19
CA GLY A 142 17.30 -11.49 33.88
C GLY A 142 17.01 -11.80 35.35
N ILE A 143 16.42 -10.87 36.08
CA ILE A 143 16.04 -11.06 37.50
C ILE A 143 15.05 -12.22 37.65
N LEU A 144 14.00 -12.27 36.80
CA LEU A 144 13.01 -13.34 36.83
C LEU A 144 13.64 -14.72 36.54
N LEU A 145 14.59 -14.78 35.61
CA LEU A 145 15.31 -16.00 35.31
C LEU A 145 16.11 -16.49 36.54
N VAL A 146 16.84 -15.60 37.24
CA VAL A 146 17.59 -15.93 38.46
C VAL A 146 16.63 -16.44 39.54
N ILE A 147 15.52 -15.77 39.78
CA ILE A 147 14.51 -16.22 40.76
C ILE A 147 13.99 -17.61 40.40
N ALA A 148 13.69 -17.87 39.14
CA ALA A 148 13.22 -19.18 38.70
C ALA A 148 14.25 -20.29 38.94
N ILE A 149 15.52 -20.02 38.67
CA ILE A 149 16.64 -20.96 38.94
C ILE A 149 16.74 -21.24 40.43
N VAL A 150 16.74 -20.20 41.29
CA VAL A 150 16.83 -20.35 42.73
C VAL A 150 15.66 -21.17 43.29
N MET A 151 14.45 -20.87 42.87
CA MET A 151 13.23 -21.61 43.26
C MET A 151 13.32 -23.09 42.85
N ASN A 152 13.82 -23.36 41.67
CA ASN A 152 14.03 -24.74 41.20
C ASN A 152 15.02 -25.51 42.07
N ILE A 153 16.17 -24.90 42.39
CA ILE A 153 17.19 -25.50 43.27
C ILE A 153 16.63 -25.79 44.66
N ILE A 154 15.86 -24.83 45.25
CA ILE A 154 15.27 -25.01 46.59
C ILE A 154 14.25 -26.14 46.56
N THR A 155 13.41 -26.21 45.53
CA THR A 155 12.39 -27.25 45.41
C THR A 155 13.02 -28.62 45.21
N PHE A 156 14.10 -28.71 44.43
CA PHE A 156 14.85 -29.97 44.23
C PHE A 156 15.48 -30.46 45.51
N ARG A 157 16.12 -29.56 46.31
CA ARG A 157 16.74 -29.91 47.59
C ARG A 157 15.74 -30.38 48.65
N LYS A 158 14.46 -29.97 48.59
CA LYS A 158 13.41 -30.43 49.51
C LYS A 158 12.87 -31.81 49.18
N LYS A 159 13.18 -32.35 48.00
CA LYS A 159 12.76 -33.68 47.54
C LYS A 159 13.80 -34.79 47.75
N LEU A 160 15.03 -34.38 48.10
CA LEU A 160 16.13 -35.27 48.55
C LEU A 160 16.16 -35.40 50.07
#